data_9f2f8ebe67f44185fbb281525c53a376
#
_entry.id   9f2f8ebe67f44185fbb281525c53a376
#
_cell.length_a   1.000
_cell.length_b   1.000
_cell.length_c   1.000
_cell.angle_alpha   90.00
_cell.angle_beta   90.00
_cell.angle_gamma   90.00
#
_symmetry.space_group_name_H-M   'P 1'
#
loop_
_entity.id
_entity.type
_entity.pdbx_description
1 polymer ?
#
loop_
_entity_poly.entity_id
_entity_poly.type
_entity_poly.pdbx_seq_one_letter_code
_entity_poly.pdbx_strand_id
1 'polypeptide(L)'
;MNIAVASDDAKFRAQLSGLLETQGHRVQNVPSLSQALEAIKKGQPSLLVVAHSGESELPSFLRRLRESADLRRLPVLCVDPKAGSGEGVALLDAGADDVIHRPFQPPIFLARVRTLLRRVVWAGEAPEETVTVLVGGPIELRLVSRQVLISESPVELTRLEFDLLAYLMRHQERAFKREELLAAVWNYPGGVETRTLDKHVESLRRKLGAAGPLLQTVHGVGYRFSP
;
A
#
# COMPACT_ATOMS: atom_id res chain seq x y z
N MET A 1 16.96 -6.38 -2.59
CA MET A 1 16.12 -6.30 -1.39
C MET A 1 15.59 -7.68 -1.05
N ASN A 2 15.14 -7.92 0.20
CA ASN A 2 14.52 -9.18 0.60
C ASN A 2 13.00 -9.10 0.41
N ILE A 3 12.41 -10.04 -0.34
CA ILE A 3 10.96 -10.08 -0.63
C ILE A 3 10.42 -11.43 -0.16
N ALA A 4 9.37 -11.43 0.65
CA ALA A 4 8.65 -12.66 0.98
C ALA A 4 7.59 -12.93 -0.07
N VAL A 5 7.52 -14.18 -0.56
CA VAL A 5 6.48 -14.66 -1.48
C VAL A 5 5.71 -15.77 -0.79
N ALA A 6 4.47 -15.49 -0.39
CA ALA A 6 3.57 -16.42 0.26
C ALA A 6 2.53 -16.95 -0.74
N SER A 7 2.52 -18.26 -0.96
CA SER A 7 1.52 -18.92 -1.80
C SER A 7 1.45 -20.42 -1.46
N ASP A 8 0.26 -20.96 -1.45
CA ASP A 8 -0.05 -22.40 -1.36
C ASP A 8 0.21 -23.12 -2.68
N ASP A 9 0.11 -22.43 -3.81
CA ASP A 9 0.49 -22.96 -5.13
C ASP A 9 2.01 -22.90 -5.31
N ALA A 10 2.68 -24.05 -5.16
CA ALA A 10 4.14 -24.17 -5.26
C ALA A 10 4.67 -23.76 -6.66
N LYS A 11 3.94 -24.07 -7.72
CA LYS A 11 4.34 -23.74 -9.10
C LYS A 11 4.26 -22.24 -9.34
N PHE A 12 3.16 -21.63 -8.92
CA PHE A 12 2.95 -20.18 -9.05
C PHE A 12 3.91 -19.41 -8.15
N ARG A 13 4.15 -19.87 -6.92
CA ARG A 13 5.16 -19.31 -6.02
C ARG A 13 6.55 -19.31 -6.66
N ALA A 14 6.97 -20.44 -7.25
CA ALA A 14 8.24 -20.53 -7.95
C ALA A 14 8.32 -19.57 -9.16
N GLN A 15 7.23 -19.40 -9.90
CA GLN A 15 7.16 -18.46 -11.02
C GLN A 15 7.34 -17.01 -10.55
N LEU A 16 6.65 -16.59 -9.50
CA LEU A 16 6.79 -15.26 -8.92
C LEU A 16 8.20 -15.01 -8.40
N SER A 17 8.76 -16.01 -7.70
CA SER A 17 10.12 -15.95 -7.17
C SER A 17 11.16 -15.80 -8.28
N GLY A 18 11.07 -16.58 -9.35
CA GLY A 18 11.95 -16.46 -10.50
C GLY A 18 11.89 -15.06 -11.14
N LEU A 19 10.69 -14.48 -11.29
CA LEU A 19 10.55 -13.11 -11.81
C LEU A 19 11.25 -12.07 -10.92
N LEU A 20 11.18 -12.23 -9.60
CA LEU A 20 11.81 -11.31 -8.66
C LEU A 20 13.34 -11.48 -8.61
N GLU A 21 13.81 -12.71 -8.67
CA GLU A 21 15.24 -13.03 -8.68
C GLU A 21 15.94 -12.52 -9.95
N THR A 22 15.27 -12.53 -11.11
CA THR A 22 15.81 -11.90 -12.34
C THR A 22 16.05 -10.39 -12.20
N GLN A 23 15.40 -9.74 -11.22
CA GLN A 23 15.60 -8.32 -10.90
C GLN A 23 16.61 -8.11 -9.74
N GLY A 24 17.34 -9.15 -9.34
CA GLY A 24 18.36 -9.09 -8.30
C GLY A 24 17.79 -9.03 -6.86
N HIS A 25 16.53 -9.42 -6.66
CA HIS A 25 15.94 -9.53 -5.32
C HIS A 25 16.26 -10.88 -4.69
N ARG A 26 16.43 -10.90 -3.36
CA ARG A 26 16.44 -12.14 -2.57
C ARG A 26 15.00 -12.50 -2.25
N VAL A 27 14.62 -13.76 -2.47
CA VAL A 27 13.25 -14.22 -2.24
C VAL A 27 13.19 -15.22 -1.10
N GLN A 28 12.32 -14.93 -0.14
CA GLN A 28 11.95 -15.84 0.93
C GLN A 28 10.63 -16.51 0.55
N ASN A 29 10.68 -17.80 0.23
CA ASN A 29 9.50 -18.60 -0.11
C ASN A 29 8.75 -19.02 1.15
N VAL A 30 7.44 -18.73 1.21
CA VAL A 30 6.55 -19.08 2.31
C VAL A 30 5.40 -19.95 1.75
N PRO A 31 5.31 -21.22 2.12
CA PRO A 31 4.39 -22.15 1.48
C PRO A 31 2.94 -22.04 1.94
N SER A 32 2.66 -21.31 3.04
CA SER A 32 1.28 -21.14 3.53
C SER A 32 1.10 -19.81 4.27
N LEU A 33 -0.13 -19.32 4.35
CA LEU A 33 -0.46 -18.12 5.13
C LEU A 33 -0.30 -18.33 6.64
N SER A 34 -0.52 -19.55 7.14
CA SER A 34 -0.35 -19.87 8.55
C SER A 34 1.10 -19.68 9.04
N GLN A 35 2.07 -19.95 8.17
CA GLN A 35 3.50 -19.75 8.47
C GLN A 35 3.99 -18.33 8.14
N ALA A 36 3.19 -17.54 7.40
CA ALA A 36 3.65 -16.29 6.83
C ALA A 36 4.00 -15.25 7.91
N LEU A 37 3.20 -15.09 8.96
CA LEU A 37 3.46 -14.10 10.00
C LEU A 37 4.78 -14.33 10.73
N GLU A 38 5.08 -15.58 11.09
CA GLU A 38 6.35 -15.92 11.75
C GLU A 38 7.54 -15.78 10.80
N ALA A 39 7.40 -16.28 9.57
CA ALA A 39 8.43 -16.16 8.55
C ALA A 39 8.78 -14.71 8.23
N ILE A 40 7.78 -13.82 8.16
CA ILE A 40 7.94 -12.39 7.91
C ILE A 40 8.61 -11.70 9.10
N LYS A 41 8.21 -12.00 10.34
CA LYS A 41 8.86 -11.44 11.54
C LYS A 41 10.32 -11.82 11.61
N LYS A 42 10.66 -13.06 11.32
CA LYS A 42 12.05 -13.56 11.33
C LYS A 42 12.87 -13.01 10.17
N GLY A 43 12.29 -12.98 8.97
CA GLY A 43 12.97 -12.60 7.73
C GLY A 43 13.05 -11.10 7.46
N GLN A 44 12.20 -10.30 8.12
CA GLN A 44 12.09 -8.84 7.96
C GLN A 44 12.13 -8.39 6.48
N PRO A 45 11.23 -8.90 5.61
CA PRO A 45 11.24 -8.54 4.21
C PRO A 45 10.86 -7.07 4.00
N SER A 46 11.33 -6.50 2.90
CA SER A 46 10.98 -5.16 2.45
C SER A 46 9.62 -5.10 1.75
N LEU A 47 9.10 -6.25 1.31
CA LEU A 47 7.82 -6.41 0.63
C LEU A 47 7.29 -7.82 0.85
N LEU A 48 5.99 -7.94 1.04
CA LEU A 48 5.27 -9.21 0.99
C LEU A 48 4.45 -9.29 -0.30
N VAL A 49 4.67 -10.33 -1.09
CA VAL A 49 3.80 -10.73 -2.21
C VAL A 49 2.97 -11.91 -1.75
N VAL A 50 1.65 -11.80 -1.80
CA VAL A 50 0.73 -12.86 -1.39
C VAL A 50 -0.11 -13.31 -2.57
N ALA A 51 -0.10 -14.60 -2.85
CA ALA A 51 -0.93 -15.24 -3.85
C ALA A 51 -1.55 -16.50 -3.23
N HIS A 52 -2.80 -16.44 -2.87
CA HIS A 52 -3.49 -17.54 -2.19
C HIS A 52 -4.74 -17.95 -2.96
N SER A 53 -5.00 -19.26 -3.01
CA SER A 53 -6.13 -19.84 -3.75
C SER A 53 -7.44 -19.84 -2.93
N GLY A 54 -7.35 -19.70 -1.60
CA GLY A 54 -8.49 -19.71 -0.66
C GLY A 54 -9.06 -18.33 -0.43
N GLU A 55 -10.29 -18.10 -0.85
CA GLU A 55 -10.95 -16.79 -0.85
C GLU A 55 -11.18 -16.19 0.56
N SER A 56 -11.35 -17.02 1.61
CA SER A 56 -11.75 -16.57 2.94
C SER A 56 -10.60 -16.22 3.89
N GLU A 57 -9.40 -16.75 3.69
CA GLU A 57 -8.29 -16.62 4.64
C GLU A 57 -7.47 -15.34 4.45
N LEU A 58 -7.33 -14.89 3.20
CA LEU A 58 -6.43 -13.78 2.87
C LEU A 58 -6.87 -12.43 3.49
N PRO A 59 -8.14 -12.01 3.46
CA PRO A 59 -8.56 -10.80 4.15
C PRO A 59 -8.32 -10.84 5.66
N SER A 60 -8.56 -11.99 6.31
CA SER A 60 -8.32 -12.18 7.74
C SER A 60 -6.83 -12.14 8.08
N PHE A 61 -5.99 -12.72 7.24
CA PHE A 61 -4.53 -12.64 7.36
C PHE A 61 -4.04 -11.19 7.26
N LEU A 62 -4.53 -10.42 6.28
CA LEU A 62 -4.16 -9.02 6.07
C LEU A 62 -4.53 -8.15 7.28
N ARG A 63 -5.73 -8.32 7.85
CA ARG A 63 -6.14 -7.60 9.06
C ARG A 63 -5.19 -7.90 10.23
N ARG A 64 -4.92 -9.18 10.51
CA ARG A 64 -3.96 -9.58 11.55
C ARG A 64 -2.55 -9.02 11.33
N LEU A 65 -2.11 -8.94 10.07
CA LEU A 65 -0.83 -8.34 9.72
C LEU A 65 -0.83 -6.83 10.05
N ARG A 66 -1.93 -6.12 9.78
CA ARG A 66 -2.07 -4.69 10.07
C ARG A 66 -2.25 -4.38 11.57
N GLU A 67 -2.80 -5.30 12.34
CA GLU A 67 -2.89 -5.22 13.80
C GLU A 67 -1.52 -5.39 14.49
N SER A 68 -0.56 -6.05 13.84
CA SER A 68 0.78 -6.23 14.39
C SER A 68 1.60 -4.95 14.31
N ALA A 69 2.07 -4.44 15.44
CA ALA A 69 2.87 -3.20 15.52
C ALA A 69 4.10 -3.21 14.59
N ASP A 70 4.76 -4.37 14.48
CA ASP A 70 5.98 -4.53 13.69
C ASP A 70 5.73 -4.66 12.19
N LEU A 71 4.55 -5.18 11.79
CA LEU A 71 4.24 -5.55 10.40
C LEU A 71 3.24 -4.62 9.70
N ARG A 72 2.51 -3.79 10.44
CA ARG A 72 1.47 -2.91 9.88
C ARG A 72 1.94 -1.98 8.77
N ARG A 73 3.25 -1.68 8.71
CA ARG A 73 3.87 -0.84 7.68
C ARG A 73 4.53 -1.63 6.55
N LEU A 74 4.57 -2.96 6.63
CA LEU A 74 5.11 -3.80 5.58
C LEU A 74 4.27 -3.65 4.32
N PRO A 75 4.85 -3.24 3.17
CA PRO A 75 4.12 -3.21 1.91
C PRO A 75 3.64 -4.60 1.51
N VAL A 76 2.39 -4.70 1.04
CA VAL A 76 1.75 -5.95 0.62
C VAL A 76 1.16 -5.82 -0.76
N LEU A 77 1.66 -6.63 -1.69
CA LEU A 77 1.06 -6.84 -3.01
C LEU A 77 0.28 -8.15 -3.01
N CYS A 78 -1.02 -8.06 -3.20
CA CYS A 78 -1.86 -9.24 -3.36
C CYS A 78 -2.00 -9.62 -4.84
N VAL A 79 -1.92 -10.92 -5.12
CA VAL A 79 -2.20 -11.48 -6.44
C VAL A 79 -3.53 -12.22 -6.37
N ASP A 80 -4.58 -11.60 -6.91
CA ASP A 80 -5.93 -12.14 -6.93
C ASP A 80 -6.08 -13.18 -8.06
N PRO A 81 -6.60 -14.39 -7.78
CA PRO A 81 -6.80 -15.41 -8.79
C PRO A 81 -7.86 -15.05 -9.84
N LYS A 82 -8.82 -14.16 -9.55
CA LYS A 82 -9.94 -13.86 -10.44
C LYS A 82 -10.12 -12.37 -10.70
N ALA A 83 -9.94 -11.96 -11.95
CA ALA A 83 -10.33 -10.62 -12.39
C ALA A 83 -11.87 -10.47 -12.31
N GLY A 84 -12.35 -9.37 -11.70
CA GLY A 84 -13.78 -9.02 -11.72
C GLY A 84 -14.65 -9.61 -10.59
N SER A 85 -14.10 -10.40 -9.67
CA SER A 85 -14.86 -11.02 -8.55
C SER A 85 -15.25 -10.06 -7.42
N GLY A 86 -14.78 -8.81 -7.45
CA GLY A 86 -14.92 -7.88 -6.31
C GLY A 86 -13.97 -8.18 -5.13
N GLU A 87 -13.28 -9.31 -5.16
CA GLU A 87 -12.34 -9.73 -4.11
C GLU A 87 -11.15 -8.79 -3.99
N GLY A 88 -10.64 -8.25 -5.11
CA GLY A 88 -9.57 -7.26 -5.08
C GLY A 88 -9.91 -6.04 -4.21
N VAL A 89 -11.17 -5.61 -4.20
CA VAL A 89 -11.66 -4.54 -3.33
C VAL A 89 -11.62 -4.96 -1.87
N ALA A 90 -12.07 -6.18 -1.54
CA ALA A 90 -12.02 -6.71 -0.17
C ALA A 90 -10.59 -6.86 0.35
N LEU A 91 -9.63 -7.19 -0.51
CA LEU A 91 -8.21 -7.26 -0.15
C LEU A 91 -7.63 -5.87 0.17
N LEU A 92 -7.99 -4.84 -0.61
CA LEU A 92 -7.59 -3.46 -0.31
C LEU A 92 -8.20 -2.97 1.00
N ASP A 93 -9.50 -3.23 1.23
CA ASP A 93 -10.19 -2.91 2.49
C ASP A 93 -9.59 -3.65 3.69
N ALA A 94 -9.06 -4.85 3.48
CA ALA A 94 -8.38 -5.63 4.50
C ALA A 94 -6.93 -5.16 4.78
N GLY A 95 -6.41 -4.25 3.96
CA GLY A 95 -5.10 -3.62 4.17
C GLY A 95 -4.00 -4.01 3.18
N ALA A 96 -4.34 -4.60 2.02
CA ALA A 96 -3.38 -4.69 0.92
C ALA A 96 -3.02 -3.29 0.41
N ASP A 97 -1.76 -3.06 0.05
CA ASP A 97 -1.33 -1.79 -0.55
C ASP A 97 -1.67 -1.75 -2.04
N ASP A 98 -1.61 -2.89 -2.71
CA ASP A 98 -2.01 -3.02 -4.11
C ASP A 98 -2.48 -4.44 -4.42
N VAL A 99 -3.29 -4.57 -5.48
CA VAL A 99 -3.82 -5.84 -5.96
C VAL A 99 -3.60 -5.96 -7.46
N ILE A 100 -3.07 -7.09 -7.89
CA ILE A 100 -2.95 -7.46 -9.30
C ILE A 100 -3.77 -8.71 -9.59
N HIS A 101 -4.56 -8.69 -10.66
CA HIS A 101 -5.39 -9.83 -11.06
C HIS A 101 -4.68 -10.75 -12.03
N ARG A 102 -4.94 -12.04 -11.95
CA ARG A 102 -4.52 -13.03 -12.96
C ARG A 102 -5.52 -13.11 -14.11
N PRO A 103 -5.06 -13.33 -15.37
CA PRO A 103 -3.67 -13.36 -15.80
C PRO A 103 -3.07 -11.95 -15.87
N PHE A 104 -1.78 -11.81 -15.55
CA PHE A 104 -1.05 -10.53 -15.68
C PHE A 104 0.22 -10.69 -16.51
N GLN A 105 0.66 -9.59 -17.09
CA GLN A 105 1.95 -9.54 -17.79
C GLN A 105 3.08 -9.33 -16.79
N PRO A 106 4.21 -10.11 -16.89
CA PRO A 106 5.34 -9.96 -15.99
C PRO A 106 5.87 -8.52 -15.81
N PRO A 107 5.97 -7.68 -16.87
CA PRO A 107 6.40 -6.29 -16.71
C PRO A 107 5.49 -5.47 -15.79
N ILE A 108 4.17 -5.71 -15.81
CA ILE A 108 3.20 -5.01 -14.94
C ILE A 108 3.41 -5.42 -13.49
N PHE A 109 3.55 -6.72 -13.21
CA PHE A 109 3.87 -7.23 -11.88
C PHE A 109 5.16 -6.61 -11.33
N LEU A 110 6.24 -6.64 -12.11
CA LEU A 110 7.53 -6.07 -11.72
C LEU A 110 7.47 -4.55 -11.52
N ALA A 111 6.67 -3.83 -12.31
CA ALA A 111 6.45 -2.39 -12.12
C ALA A 111 5.79 -2.10 -10.77
N ARG A 112 4.76 -2.87 -10.37
CA ARG A 112 4.09 -2.74 -9.06
C ARG A 112 5.04 -3.04 -7.90
N VAL A 113 5.82 -4.12 -8.02
CA VAL A 113 6.87 -4.47 -7.04
C VAL A 113 7.88 -3.33 -6.88
N ARG A 114 8.42 -2.80 -7.98
CA ARG A 114 9.36 -1.66 -7.93
C ARG A 114 8.75 -0.43 -7.25
N THR A 115 7.48 -0.15 -7.53
CA THR A 115 6.76 0.96 -6.92
C THR A 115 6.67 0.82 -5.39
N LEU A 116 6.28 -0.35 -4.91
CA LEU A 116 6.17 -0.61 -3.48
C LEU A 116 7.54 -0.60 -2.78
N LEU A 117 8.57 -1.15 -3.43
CA LEU A 117 9.94 -1.19 -2.89
C LEU A 117 10.64 0.18 -2.88
N ARG A 118 10.46 1.02 -3.90
CA ARG A 118 11.10 2.34 -3.97
C ARG A 118 10.76 3.21 -2.77
N ARG A 119 9.56 3.08 -2.23
CA ARG A 119 9.11 3.77 -1.03
C ARG A 119 9.79 3.28 0.25
N VAL A 120 10.31 2.05 0.25
CA VAL A 120 11.15 1.55 1.36
C VAL A 120 12.46 2.31 1.40
N VAL A 121 13.05 2.61 0.24
CA VAL A 121 14.31 3.37 0.13
C VAL A 121 14.10 4.84 0.52
N TRP A 122 13.04 5.47 0.04
CA TRP A 122 12.77 6.89 0.35
C TRP A 122 12.42 7.17 1.82
N ALA A 123 12.02 6.15 2.58
CA ALA A 123 11.86 6.31 4.02
C ALA A 123 13.21 6.39 4.78
N GLY A 124 14.32 6.02 4.13
CA GLY A 124 15.68 6.12 4.69
C GLY A 124 16.46 7.35 4.23
N GLU A 125 16.07 7.96 3.12
CA GLU A 125 16.65 9.20 2.61
C GLU A 125 15.67 10.33 2.89
N ALA A 126 15.90 11.11 3.93
CA ALA A 126 15.18 12.36 4.14
C ALA A 126 15.48 13.27 2.94
N PRO A 127 14.46 13.77 2.20
CA PRO A 127 14.72 14.84 1.23
C PRO A 127 15.28 16.04 1.99
N GLU A 128 16.17 16.79 1.38
CA GLU A 128 16.72 18.08 1.90
C GLU A 128 15.65 19.18 2.04
N GLU A 129 14.40 18.84 2.29
CA GLU A 129 13.37 19.83 2.59
C GLU A 129 13.24 19.96 4.11
N THR A 130 13.44 21.20 4.56
CA THR A 130 13.33 21.66 5.96
C THR A 130 11.97 21.43 6.61
N VAL A 131 10.96 20.96 5.88
CA VAL A 131 9.61 20.68 6.39
C VAL A 131 9.55 19.26 6.96
N THR A 132 9.63 19.16 8.26
CA THR A 132 9.54 17.88 8.99
C THR A 132 8.12 17.56 9.46
N VAL A 133 7.23 18.57 9.51
CA VAL A 133 5.85 18.48 9.98
C VAL A 133 4.92 19.20 9.01
N LEU A 134 3.82 18.55 8.62
CA LEU A 134 2.71 19.17 7.89
C LEU A 134 1.52 19.30 8.83
N VAL A 135 0.88 20.47 8.82
CA VAL A 135 -0.31 20.75 9.61
C VAL A 135 -1.45 21.16 8.68
N GLY A 136 -2.64 20.62 8.92
CA GLY A 136 -3.85 20.96 8.19
C GLY A 136 -5.10 20.71 9.03
N GLY A 137 -5.76 21.79 9.50
CA GLY A 137 -6.83 21.67 10.48
C GLY A 137 -6.36 20.95 11.75
N PRO A 138 -7.08 19.91 12.23
CA PRO A 138 -6.68 19.16 13.43
C PRO A 138 -5.60 18.10 13.15
N ILE A 139 -5.13 17.95 11.89
CA ILE A 139 -4.17 16.91 11.48
C ILE A 139 -2.75 17.45 11.56
N GLU A 140 -1.89 16.73 12.28
CA GLU A 140 -0.44 16.90 12.29
C GLU A 140 0.24 15.66 11.71
N LEU A 141 1.05 15.83 10.67
CA LEU A 141 1.80 14.79 10.00
C LEU A 141 3.28 14.98 10.25
N ARG A 142 3.91 14.08 11.01
CA ARG A 142 5.36 14.07 11.24
C ARG A 142 6.03 13.20 10.19
N LEU A 143 6.69 13.83 9.22
CA LEU A 143 7.20 13.16 8.02
C LEU A 143 8.33 12.18 8.34
N VAL A 144 9.26 12.56 9.22
CA VAL A 144 10.43 11.74 9.58
C VAL A 144 10.03 10.49 10.37
N SER A 145 9.21 10.65 11.42
CA SER A 145 8.72 9.52 12.23
C SER A 145 7.54 8.78 11.61
N ARG A 146 6.96 9.33 10.52
CA ARG A 146 5.75 8.82 9.86
C ARG A 146 4.57 8.66 10.83
N GLN A 147 4.42 9.60 11.74
CA GLN A 147 3.32 9.65 12.70
C GLN A 147 2.24 10.60 12.22
N VAL A 148 1.00 10.26 12.51
CA VAL A 148 -0.18 11.09 12.28
C VAL A 148 -0.87 11.32 13.60
N LEU A 149 -1.15 12.56 13.91
CA LEU A 149 -1.92 12.96 15.07
C LEU A 149 -3.17 13.72 14.60
N ILE A 150 -4.30 13.46 15.23
CA ILE A 150 -5.54 14.23 15.05
C ILE A 150 -5.93 14.76 16.42
N SER A 151 -5.91 16.08 16.61
CA SER A 151 -6.11 16.70 17.92
C SER A 151 -5.27 16.01 18.99
N GLU A 152 -3.96 15.88 18.73
CA GLU A 152 -2.95 15.23 19.58
C GLU A 152 -3.09 13.71 19.76
N SER A 153 -4.17 13.10 19.30
CA SER A 153 -4.39 11.65 19.38
C SER A 153 -3.75 10.92 18.18
N PRO A 154 -2.94 9.88 18.42
CA PRO A 154 -2.28 9.16 17.34
C PRO A 154 -3.26 8.34 16.50
N VAL A 155 -3.10 8.39 15.18
CA VAL A 155 -3.88 7.61 14.22
C VAL A 155 -2.94 6.71 13.40
N GLU A 156 -3.33 5.45 13.28
CA GLU A 156 -2.55 4.45 12.57
C GLU A 156 -2.93 4.38 11.09
N LEU A 157 -2.02 4.81 10.25
CA LEU A 157 -2.16 4.70 8.80
C LEU A 157 -1.26 3.60 8.24
N THR A 158 -1.71 2.96 7.16
CA THR A 158 -0.82 2.17 6.33
C THR A 158 0.19 3.09 5.64
N ARG A 159 1.22 2.51 5.07
CA ARG A 159 2.25 3.29 4.39
C ARG A 159 1.68 4.14 3.25
N LEU A 160 0.81 3.56 2.42
CA LEU A 160 0.22 4.26 1.27
C LEU A 160 -0.79 5.33 1.68
N GLU A 161 -1.57 5.08 2.72
CA GLU A 161 -2.47 6.09 3.29
C GLU A 161 -1.69 7.30 3.80
N PHE A 162 -0.56 7.04 4.48
CA PHE A 162 0.33 8.11 4.94
C PHE A 162 0.92 8.90 3.76
N ASP A 163 1.44 8.21 2.74
CA ASP A 163 2.06 8.84 1.57
C ASP A 163 1.04 9.66 0.77
N LEU A 164 -0.19 9.16 0.62
CA LEU A 164 -1.31 9.87 -0.01
C LEU A 164 -1.68 11.14 0.77
N LEU A 165 -1.85 11.01 2.08
CA LEU A 165 -2.18 12.15 2.95
C LEU A 165 -1.07 13.19 2.92
N ALA A 166 0.20 12.78 3.04
CA ALA A 166 1.35 13.68 2.98
C ALA A 166 1.44 14.41 1.64
N TYR A 167 1.19 13.71 0.52
CA TYR A 167 1.20 14.34 -0.79
C TYR A 167 0.11 15.40 -0.93
N LEU A 168 -1.10 15.10 -0.50
CA LEU A 168 -2.24 16.03 -0.56
C LEU A 168 -2.07 17.21 0.41
N MET A 169 -1.55 16.98 1.62
CA MET A 169 -1.28 18.04 2.60
C MET A 169 -0.12 18.96 2.21
N ARG A 170 0.85 18.50 1.43
CA ARG A 170 1.88 19.38 0.85
C ARG A 170 1.33 20.34 -0.20
N HIS A 171 0.20 20.02 -0.79
CA HIS A 171 -0.42 20.76 -1.87
C HIS A 171 -1.87 21.11 -1.53
N GLN A 172 -2.06 21.70 -0.33
CA GLN A 172 -3.38 22.11 0.16
C GLN A 172 -4.12 22.96 -0.88
N GLU A 173 -5.44 22.83 -0.91
CA GLU A 173 -6.38 23.51 -1.82
C GLU A 173 -6.24 23.13 -3.31
N ARG A 174 -5.20 22.39 -3.70
CA ARG A 174 -5.05 21.91 -5.07
C ARG A 174 -5.84 20.62 -5.29
N ALA A 175 -6.69 20.63 -6.33
CA ALA A 175 -7.35 19.41 -6.81
C ALA A 175 -6.40 18.64 -7.75
N PHE A 176 -6.30 17.34 -7.53
CA PHE A 176 -5.51 16.43 -8.35
C PHE A 176 -6.40 15.44 -9.06
N LYS A 177 -6.09 15.17 -10.33
CA LYS A 177 -6.71 14.08 -11.06
C LYS A 177 -6.32 12.72 -10.44
N ARG A 178 -7.20 11.72 -10.60
CA ARG A 178 -6.90 10.35 -10.12
C ARG A 178 -5.59 9.81 -10.67
N GLU A 179 -5.33 10.06 -11.95
CA GLU A 179 -4.11 9.65 -12.65
C GLU A 179 -2.86 10.33 -12.07
N GLU A 180 -2.94 11.62 -11.74
CA GLU A 180 -1.85 12.36 -11.10
C GLU A 180 -1.50 11.78 -9.72
N LEU A 181 -2.51 11.45 -8.90
CA LEU A 181 -2.31 10.83 -7.60
C LEU A 181 -1.76 9.40 -7.73
N LEU A 182 -2.27 8.62 -8.69
CA LEU A 182 -1.74 7.29 -8.97
C LEU A 182 -0.29 7.35 -9.45
N ALA A 183 0.05 8.32 -10.30
CA ALA A 183 1.42 8.52 -10.73
C ALA A 183 2.33 8.97 -9.57
N ALA A 184 1.91 9.96 -8.78
CA ALA A 184 2.71 10.54 -7.71
C ALA A 184 2.88 9.60 -6.51
N VAL A 185 1.79 8.96 -6.09
CA VAL A 185 1.76 8.13 -4.87
C VAL A 185 1.98 6.65 -5.19
N TRP A 186 1.45 6.12 -6.28
CA TRP A 186 1.64 4.71 -6.69
C TRP A 186 2.66 4.53 -7.82
N ASN A 187 3.09 5.63 -8.47
CA ASN A 187 3.99 5.61 -9.65
C ASN A 187 3.48 4.68 -10.77
N TYR A 188 2.17 4.65 -10.98
CA TYR A 188 1.60 3.92 -12.10
C TYR A 188 1.85 4.68 -13.40
N PRO A 189 2.26 4.00 -14.47
CA PRO A 189 2.24 4.59 -15.80
C PRO A 189 0.77 4.96 -16.13
N GLY A 190 0.56 6.14 -16.67
CA GLY A 190 -0.77 6.65 -17.01
C GLY A 190 -1.59 5.66 -17.86
N GLY A 191 -2.93 5.69 -17.70
CA GLY A 191 -3.87 4.87 -18.47
C GLY A 191 -4.33 3.56 -17.83
N VAL A 192 -3.90 3.25 -16.61
CA VAL A 192 -4.43 2.10 -15.85
C VAL A 192 -5.59 2.56 -14.97
N GLU A 193 -6.81 2.20 -15.34
CA GLU A 193 -7.96 2.35 -14.46
C GLU A 193 -7.81 1.38 -13.28
N THR A 194 -7.72 1.92 -12.06
CA THR A 194 -7.71 1.11 -10.86
C THR A 194 -8.59 1.74 -9.78
N ARG A 195 -9.37 0.92 -9.10
CA ARG A 195 -10.16 1.31 -7.93
C ARG A 195 -9.29 1.46 -6.67
N THR A 196 -7.99 1.18 -6.77
CA THR A 196 -7.05 1.20 -5.64
C THR A 196 -7.04 2.57 -4.94
N LEU A 197 -6.93 3.68 -5.69
CA LEU A 197 -6.93 5.02 -5.11
C LEU A 197 -8.22 5.33 -4.34
N ASP A 198 -9.38 5.05 -4.95
CA ASP A 198 -10.68 5.38 -4.34
C ASP A 198 -10.86 4.61 -3.01
N LYS A 199 -10.39 3.37 -2.94
CA LYS A 199 -10.41 2.56 -1.71
C LYS A 199 -9.45 3.07 -0.63
N HIS A 200 -8.27 3.51 -1.01
CA HIS A 200 -7.35 4.14 -0.04
C HIS A 200 -7.89 5.48 0.47
N VAL A 201 -8.54 6.28 -0.36
CA VAL A 201 -9.23 7.51 0.06
C VAL A 201 -10.37 7.20 1.03
N GLU A 202 -11.20 6.19 0.75
CA GLU A 202 -12.30 5.74 1.62
C GLU A 202 -11.76 5.28 2.99
N SER A 203 -10.77 4.41 2.99
CA SER A 203 -10.12 3.92 4.21
C SER A 203 -9.47 5.05 5.01
N LEU A 204 -8.77 5.97 4.32
CA LEU A 204 -8.14 7.12 4.93
C LEU A 204 -9.17 8.03 5.61
N ARG A 205 -10.27 8.38 4.94
CA ARG A 205 -11.37 9.18 5.52
C ARG A 205 -11.93 8.53 6.79
N ARG A 206 -12.16 7.22 6.76
CA ARG A 206 -12.64 6.47 7.92
C ARG A 206 -11.67 6.55 9.11
N LYS A 207 -10.36 6.43 8.86
CA LYS A 207 -9.32 6.50 9.90
C LYS A 207 -9.12 7.91 10.44
N LEU A 208 -9.29 8.92 9.59
CA LEU A 208 -9.25 10.33 10.01
C LEU A 208 -10.47 10.77 10.82
N GLY A 209 -11.54 9.97 10.85
CA GLY A 209 -12.74 10.24 11.65
C GLY A 209 -13.35 11.61 11.36
N ALA A 210 -13.47 12.47 12.37
CA ALA A 210 -14.02 13.82 12.23
C ALA A 210 -13.22 14.72 11.26
N ALA A 211 -11.92 14.45 11.05
CA ALA A 211 -11.08 15.14 10.08
C ALA A 211 -11.18 14.57 8.65
N GLY A 212 -11.86 13.45 8.46
CA GLY A 212 -12.06 12.81 7.14
C GLY A 212 -12.63 13.71 6.05
N PRO A 213 -13.62 14.60 6.34
CA PRO A 213 -14.16 15.54 5.36
C PRO A 213 -13.16 16.54 4.77
N LEU A 214 -12.01 16.80 5.43
CA LEU A 214 -10.95 17.63 4.88
C LEU A 214 -10.33 17.04 3.59
N LEU A 215 -10.45 15.73 3.42
CA LEU A 215 -10.09 15.04 2.19
C LEU A 215 -11.31 15.01 1.26
N GLN A 216 -11.42 16.02 0.40
CA GLN A 216 -12.59 16.26 -0.43
C GLN A 216 -12.54 15.52 -1.77
N THR A 217 -13.72 15.11 -2.27
CA THR A 217 -13.89 14.69 -3.65
C THR A 217 -14.24 15.90 -4.51
N VAL A 218 -13.46 16.13 -5.56
CA VAL A 218 -13.76 17.15 -6.58
C VAL A 218 -14.39 16.41 -7.76
N HIS A 219 -15.71 16.55 -7.90
CA HIS A 219 -16.46 15.83 -8.93
C HIS A 219 -15.90 16.14 -10.34
N GLY A 220 -15.76 15.11 -11.15
CA GLY A 220 -15.19 15.20 -12.49
C GLY A 220 -13.66 15.38 -12.53
N VAL A 221 -12.99 15.55 -11.39
CA VAL A 221 -11.52 15.72 -11.30
C VAL A 221 -10.90 14.59 -10.50
N GLY A 222 -11.08 14.57 -9.19
CA GLY A 222 -10.45 13.61 -8.30
C GLY A 222 -10.51 14.04 -6.84
N TYR A 223 -9.36 14.34 -6.20
CA TYR A 223 -9.29 14.60 -4.77
C TYR A 223 -8.47 15.83 -4.44
N ARG A 224 -8.80 16.46 -3.30
CA ARG A 224 -8.15 17.62 -2.72
C ARG A 224 -8.12 17.50 -1.21
N PHE A 225 -7.09 18.07 -0.57
CA PHE A 225 -7.08 18.34 0.87
C PHE A 225 -7.36 19.83 1.10
N SER A 226 -8.37 20.11 1.91
CA SER A 226 -8.80 21.49 2.27
C SER A 226 -9.06 21.52 3.78
N PRO A 227 -8.14 22.13 4.58
CA PRO A 227 -8.26 22.23 6.04
C PRO A 227 -9.30 23.23 6.50
#